data_b1776bb0fcf3865f19ba1b58b88cb4bf
#
_entry.id   b1776bb0fcf3865f19ba1b58b88cb4bf
#
_cell.length_a   1.000
_cell.length_b   1.000
_cell.length_c   1.000
_cell.angle_alpha   90.00
_cell.angle_beta   90.00
_cell.angle_gamma   90.00
#
_symmetry.space_group_name_H-M   'P 1'
#
loop_
_entity.id
_entity.type
_entity.pdbx_description
1 polymer ?
#
loop_
_entity_poly.entity_id
_entity_poly.type
_entity_poly.pdbx_seq_one_letter_code
_entity_poly.pdbx_strand_id
1 'polypeptide(L)'
;MDWEDLDLTSIAIPDEFHWGVATAAHQIEGGLRNNWTAFESSNEMEQSGQACDHWNQWKQDFQLISDLGLSTYRFSIEWSRLEPCLLNTSDAADEGHCVDV
;
A
#
# COMPACT_ATOMS: atom_id res chain seq x y z
N MET A 1 -20.32 22.15 10.55
CA MET A 1 -20.14 21.47 11.85
C MET A 1 -18.68 21.54 12.23
N ASP A 2 -18.38 22.19 13.36
CA ASP A 2 -17.01 22.25 13.83
C ASP A 2 -16.69 21.00 14.64
N TRP A 3 -15.52 20.47 14.43
CA TRP A 3 -15.05 19.30 15.16
C TRP A 3 -15.02 19.54 16.67
N GLU A 4 -14.82 20.81 17.08
CA GLU A 4 -14.75 21.18 18.48
C GLU A 4 -16.09 21.07 19.19
N ASP A 5 -17.19 21.09 18.43
CA ASP A 5 -18.53 20.97 18.97
C ASP A 5 -18.98 19.51 19.17
N LEU A 6 -18.15 18.55 18.77
CA LEU A 6 -18.44 17.13 18.95
C LEU A 6 -18.14 16.72 20.40
N ASP A 7 -19.18 16.21 21.04
CA ASP A 7 -19.01 15.60 22.37
C ASP A 7 -18.68 14.12 22.18
N LEU A 8 -17.40 13.80 22.14
CA LEU A 8 -16.93 12.45 21.94
C LEU A 8 -17.16 11.55 23.16
N THR A 9 -17.43 12.15 24.33
CA THR A 9 -17.67 11.37 25.53
C THR A 9 -19.06 10.70 25.53
N SER A 10 -19.97 11.20 24.70
CA SER A 10 -21.32 10.63 24.58
C SER A 10 -21.43 9.55 23.49
N ILE A 11 -20.36 9.30 22.75
CA ILE A 11 -20.36 8.33 21.67
C ILE A 11 -19.97 6.96 22.24
N ALA A 12 -20.90 5.99 22.11
CA ALA A 12 -20.64 4.62 22.52
C ALA A 12 -20.22 3.81 21.30
N ILE A 13 -19.01 3.24 21.36
CA ILE A 13 -18.49 2.39 20.30
C ILE A 13 -18.55 0.94 20.79
N PRO A 14 -19.15 0.02 20.00
CA PRO A 14 -19.19 -1.38 20.39
C PRO A 14 -17.80 -1.97 20.66
N ASP A 15 -17.71 -2.88 21.63
CA ASP A 15 -16.42 -3.49 21.96
C ASP A 15 -15.85 -4.31 20.81
N GLU A 16 -16.70 -4.88 19.95
CA GLU A 16 -16.30 -5.64 18.78
C GLU A 16 -15.92 -4.78 17.59
N PHE A 17 -15.96 -3.47 17.74
CA PHE A 17 -15.57 -2.57 16.65
C PHE A 17 -14.06 -2.67 16.36
N HIS A 18 -13.71 -2.81 15.09
CA HIS A 18 -12.32 -2.93 14.69
C HIS A 18 -11.77 -1.58 14.27
N TRP A 19 -10.72 -1.15 14.97
CA TRP A 19 -9.96 0.04 14.60
C TRP A 19 -8.79 -0.37 13.73
N GLY A 20 -8.57 0.34 12.64
CA GLY A 20 -7.51 -0.05 11.72
C GLY A 20 -7.02 1.09 10.86
N VAL A 21 -6.06 0.76 10.03
CA VAL A 21 -5.48 1.66 9.04
C VAL A 21 -5.48 0.97 7.69
N ALA A 22 -5.31 1.77 6.64
CA ALA A 22 -5.28 1.27 5.29
C ALA A 22 -4.14 1.94 4.52
N THR A 23 -3.45 1.16 3.70
CA THR A 23 -2.40 1.66 2.82
C THR A 23 -2.58 1.07 1.44
N ALA A 24 -1.86 1.64 0.47
CA ALA A 24 -1.85 1.14 -0.90
C ALA A 24 -0.41 0.93 -1.35
N ALA A 25 -0.18 -0.13 -2.14
CA ALA A 25 1.15 -0.54 -2.54
C ALA A 25 1.96 0.58 -3.19
N HIS A 26 1.39 1.28 -4.15
CA HIS A 26 2.09 2.35 -4.86
C HIS A 26 2.54 3.46 -3.92
N GLN A 27 1.76 3.70 -2.87
CA GLN A 27 2.04 4.81 -1.95
C GLN A 27 3.16 4.51 -0.97
N ILE A 28 3.41 3.26 -0.64
CA ILE A 28 4.31 2.93 0.47
C ILE A 28 5.45 1.97 0.12
N GLU A 29 5.30 1.07 -0.86
CA GLU A 29 6.31 0.04 -1.09
C GLU A 29 7.66 0.57 -1.54
N GLY A 30 7.66 1.49 -2.49
CA GLY A 30 8.88 2.06 -3.04
C GLY A 30 9.50 1.25 -4.16
N GLY A 31 10.21 1.93 -5.05
CA GLY A 31 10.95 1.31 -6.14
C GLY A 31 10.10 0.60 -7.19
N LEU A 32 8.87 1.02 -7.37
CA LEU A 32 7.92 0.34 -8.23
C LEU A 32 8.05 0.75 -9.70
N ARG A 33 7.63 -0.17 -10.57
CA ARG A 33 7.44 0.10 -12.00
C ARG A 33 6.05 -0.39 -12.38
N ASN A 34 5.14 0.55 -12.54
CA ASN A 34 3.75 0.26 -12.87
C ASN A 34 3.16 1.40 -13.70
N ASN A 35 1.86 1.31 -13.97
CA ASN A 35 1.18 2.35 -14.74
C ASN A 35 1.21 3.71 -14.05
N TRP A 36 1.22 3.73 -12.72
CA TRP A 36 1.30 4.99 -11.97
C TRP A 36 2.65 5.66 -12.11
N THR A 37 3.75 4.89 -12.07
CA THR A 37 5.08 5.48 -12.27
C THR A 37 5.24 6.03 -13.68
N ALA A 38 4.67 5.36 -14.68
CA ALA A 38 4.64 5.86 -16.03
C ALA A 38 3.82 7.14 -16.13
N PHE A 39 2.69 7.21 -15.45
CA PHE A 39 1.84 8.39 -15.43
C PHE A 39 2.56 9.57 -14.76
N GLU A 40 3.25 9.33 -13.66
CA GLU A 40 4.03 10.36 -12.98
C GLU A 40 5.07 10.98 -13.91
N SER A 41 5.81 10.15 -14.63
CA SER A 41 6.84 10.61 -15.57
C SER A 41 6.24 11.38 -16.73
N SER A 42 5.12 10.90 -17.26
CA SER A 42 4.49 11.52 -18.43
C SER A 42 3.87 12.87 -18.13
N ASN A 43 3.47 13.10 -16.89
CA ASN A 43 2.77 14.32 -16.49
C ASN A 43 3.63 15.25 -15.63
N GLU A 44 4.93 15.00 -15.57
CA GLU A 44 5.88 15.81 -14.81
C GLU A 44 5.48 15.95 -13.33
N MET A 45 4.88 14.89 -12.80
CA MET A 45 4.50 14.85 -11.41
C MET A 45 5.66 14.38 -10.55
N GLU A 46 5.56 14.65 -9.25
CA GLU A 46 6.54 14.15 -8.31
C GLU A 46 6.59 12.63 -8.35
N GLN A 47 7.79 12.08 -8.41
CA GLN A 47 8.00 10.64 -8.46
C GLN A 47 7.78 10.04 -7.09
N SER A 48 7.11 8.87 -7.05
CA SER A 48 6.92 8.14 -5.80
C SER A 48 8.24 7.62 -5.23
N GLY A 49 9.19 7.25 -6.09
CA GLY A 49 10.52 6.84 -5.67
C GLY A 49 10.51 5.71 -4.67
N GLN A 50 11.25 5.88 -3.59
CA GLN A 50 11.29 4.90 -2.52
C GLN A 50 10.08 4.97 -1.59
N ALA A 51 9.30 6.03 -1.69
CA ALA A 51 8.14 6.23 -0.83
C ALA A 51 8.49 5.97 0.63
N CYS A 52 7.75 5.09 1.30
CA CYS A 52 8.02 4.71 2.69
C CYS A 52 8.95 3.51 2.81
N ASP A 53 9.41 2.98 1.70
CA ASP A 53 10.26 1.78 1.63
C ASP A 53 9.65 0.59 2.40
N HIS A 54 8.34 0.48 2.35
CA HIS A 54 7.61 -0.56 3.08
C HIS A 54 8.02 -1.96 2.63
N TRP A 55 8.40 -2.12 1.38
CA TRP A 55 8.84 -3.41 0.86
C TRP A 55 9.96 -4.01 1.68
N ASN A 56 10.88 -3.16 2.16
CA ASN A 56 12.00 -3.61 2.98
C ASN A 56 11.75 -3.46 4.47
N GLN A 57 10.81 -2.60 4.87
CA GLN A 57 10.58 -2.27 6.27
C GLN A 57 9.24 -2.77 6.80
N TRP A 58 8.63 -3.73 6.12
CA TRP A 58 7.28 -4.19 6.47
C TRP A 58 7.18 -4.70 7.91
N LYS A 59 8.24 -5.33 8.43
CA LYS A 59 8.22 -5.84 9.80
C LYS A 59 8.10 -4.70 10.82
N GLN A 60 8.86 -3.63 10.60
CA GLN A 60 8.81 -2.46 11.47
C GLN A 60 7.46 -1.77 11.36
N ASP A 61 6.93 -1.68 10.15
CA ASP A 61 5.65 -1.03 9.92
C ASP A 61 4.52 -1.80 10.58
N PHE A 62 4.51 -3.12 10.45
CA PHE A 62 3.53 -3.95 11.15
C PHE A 62 3.65 -3.82 12.66
N GLN A 63 4.87 -3.73 13.17
CA GLN A 63 5.09 -3.54 14.59
C GLN A 63 4.53 -2.21 15.07
N LEU A 64 4.70 -1.15 14.29
CA LEU A 64 4.13 0.16 14.62
C LEU A 64 2.61 0.10 14.70
N ILE A 65 1.97 -0.59 13.76
CA ILE A 65 0.52 -0.75 13.76
C ILE A 65 0.07 -1.51 15.01
N SER A 66 0.78 -2.57 15.35
CA SER A 66 0.49 -3.35 16.55
C SER A 66 0.65 -2.51 17.81
N ASP A 67 1.72 -1.72 17.89
CA ASP A 67 2.00 -0.87 19.05
C ASP A 67 0.95 0.23 19.24
N LEU A 68 0.30 0.65 18.16
CA LEU A 68 -0.80 1.60 18.25
C LEU A 68 -2.08 0.96 18.82
N GLY A 69 -2.10 -0.35 19.00
CA GLY A 69 -3.27 -1.04 19.51
C GLY A 69 -4.34 -1.29 18.47
N LEU A 70 -3.99 -1.20 17.20
CA LEU A 70 -4.94 -1.43 16.11
C LEU A 70 -5.07 -2.92 15.83
N SER A 71 -6.28 -3.34 15.51
CA SER A 71 -6.60 -4.76 15.29
C SER A 71 -6.75 -5.13 13.82
N THR A 72 -6.79 -4.13 12.94
CA THR A 72 -7.10 -4.35 11.52
C THR A 72 -6.17 -3.52 10.65
N TYR A 73 -5.66 -4.17 9.61
CA TYR A 73 -4.83 -3.48 8.63
C TYR A 73 -5.24 -3.95 7.23
N ARG A 74 -5.70 -3.01 6.41
CA ARG A 74 -6.01 -3.27 5.00
C ARG A 74 -4.85 -2.75 4.16
N PHE A 75 -4.33 -3.60 3.30
CA PHE A 75 -3.22 -3.21 2.44
C PHE A 75 -3.32 -3.89 1.08
N SER A 76 -2.60 -3.37 0.12
CA SER A 76 -2.41 -4.01 -1.16
C SER A 76 -0.93 -4.28 -1.37
N ILE A 77 -0.65 -5.22 -2.26
CA ILE A 77 0.71 -5.56 -2.65
C ILE A 77 0.83 -5.29 -4.14
N GLU A 78 1.96 -4.74 -4.55
CA GLU A 78 2.17 -4.45 -5.96
C GLU A 78 2.23 -5.75 -6.76
N TRP A 79 1.22 -5.95 -7.60
CA TRP A 79 1.07 -7.18 -8.35
C TRP A 79 2.23 -7.42 -9.32
N SER A 80 2.79 -6.35 -9.88
CA SER A 80 3.91 -6.46 -10.80
C SER A 80 5.18 -7.03 -10.15
N ARG A 81 5.30 -6.95 -8.83
CA ARG A 81 6.40 -7.61 -8.11
C ARG A 81 6.16 -9.08 -7.90
N LEU A 82 4.91 -9.45 -7.63
CA LEU A 82 4.54 -10.84 -7.35
C LEU A 82 4.55 -11.67 -8.61
N GLU A 83 4.03 -11.12 -9.70
CA GLU A 83 3.95 -11.78 -10.99
C GLU A 83 4.36 -10.83 -12.09
N PRO A 84 5.66 -10.57 -12.24
CA PRO A 84 6.13 -9.59 -13.23
C PRO A 84 5.77 -9.93 -14.65
N CYS A 85 5.47 -11.19 -14.95
CA CYS A 85 5.06 -11.61 -16.26
C CYS A 85 3.56 -11.58 -16.48
N LEU A 86 2.77 -11.30 -15.45
CA LEU A 86 1.32 -11.30 -15.60
C LEU A 86 0.86 -10.24 -16.61
N LEU A 87 1.53 -9.10 -16.62
CA LEU A 87 1.23 -8.03 -17.56
C LEU A 87 1.56 -8.39 -19.00
N ASN A 88 2.34 -9.44 -19.20
CA ASN A 88 2.75 -9.94 -20.51
C ASN A 88 2.13 -11.29 -20.82
N THR A 89 1.06 -11.65 -20.13
CA THR A 89 0.47 -13.00 -20.22
C THR A 89 -0.07 -13.33 -21.59
N SER A 90 -0.38 -12.34 -22.39
CA SER A 90 -0.85 -12.60 -23.75
C SER A 90 0.24 -13.02 -24.70
N ASP A 91 1.49 -12.92 -24.29
CA ASP A 91 2.64 -13.25 -25.13
C ASP A 91 3.48 -14.32 -24.46
N ALA A 92 3.25 -15.56 -24.88
CA ALA A 92 4.00 -16.70 -24.34
C ALA A 92 5.50 -16.62 -24.62
N ALA A 93 5.90 -15.87 -25.62
CA ALA A 93 7.30 -15.70 -25.95
C ALA A 93 8.07 -14.92 -24.88
N ASP A 94 7.36 -14.16 -24.08
CA ASP A 94 7.97 -13.35 -23.03
C ASP A 94 8.15 -14.11 -21.71
N GLU A 95 7.80 -15.37 -21.66
CA GLU A 95 7.96 -16.16 -20.45
C GLU A 95 9.41 -16.17 -19.94
N GLY A 96 10.37 -16.06 -20.84
CA GLY A 96 11.76 -15.99 -20.46
C GLY A 96 12.14 -14.76 -19.66
N HIS A 97 11.29 -13.75 -19.66
CA HIS A 97 11.50 -12.54 -18.89
C HIS A 97 10.92 -12.63 -17.47
N CYS A 98 10.14 -13.66 -17.22
CA CYS A 98 9.57 -13.91 -15.92
C CYS A 98 10.52 -14.76 -15.11
N VAL A 99 11.58 -14.12 -14.67
CA VAL A 99 12.54 -14.83 -13.85
C VAL A 99 11.93 -15.06 -12.48
N ASP A 100 11.99 -16.26 -12.02
CA ASP A 100 11.53 -16.57 -10.67
C ASP A 100 12.36 -15.81 -9.65
N VAL A 101 11.67 -15.22 -8.73
CA VAL A 101 12.28 -14.41 -7.71
C VAL A 101 12.46 -15.22 -6.44
#